data_c111a504a12065c9fdc892d59b47f142
#
_entry.id   c111a504a12065c9fdc892d59b47f142
#
_cell.length_a   1.000
_cell.length_b   1.000
_cell.length_c   1.000
_cell.angle_alpha   90.00
_cell.angle_beta   90.00
_cell.angle_gamma   90.00
#
_symmetry.space_group_name_H-M   'P 1'
#
loop_
_entity.id
_entity.type
_entity.pdbx_description
1 polymer ?
#
loop_
_entity_poly.entity_id
_entity_poly.type
_entity_poly.pdbx_seq_one_letter_code
_entity_poly.pdbx_strand_id
1 'polypeptide(L)'
;MRKYPKFQGGFDWDFQDQALHRKPLKPMTIIPDGMTYEQLRKIEYGYGGDYNDYDPSDNNFNCNGIIGPDRQWNPHAYEVAYQYQNVWATLAKDYAAGDRKVSVDVHNEFFFRDLSNVGLKYAIISEGDTIFSGFIDDLSVAPQQTSRIDLPIDMSKADSETFLNIDFVLKSSEPLMQKNQVIAYAQWKLKDGNISAKHMISDYDSHAKSIKTKYYNKKKETTVSFSSDNASISFDKRTGLI
;
A
#
# COMPACT_ATOMS: atom_id res chain seq x y z
N MET A 1 4.83 7.41 20.04
CA MET A 1 4.88 6.54 21.23
C MET A 1 6.30 6.07 21.49
N ARG A 2 6.92 5.29 20.62
CA ARG A 2 8.26 4.69 20.84
C ARG A 2 9.37 5.67 21.22
N LYS A 3 9.33 6.89 20.67
CA LYS A 3 10.34 7.93 20.96
C LYS A 3 10.24 8.56 22.35
N TYR A 4 9.05 8.57 22.95
CA TYR A 4 8.78 9.28 24.18
C TYR A 4 8.22 8.35 25.24
N PRO A 5 9.04 7.89 26.23
CA PRO A 5 8.62 6.90 27.23
C PRO A 5 7.41 7.33 28.10
N LYS A 6 7.15 8.64 28.20
CA LYS A 6 6.01 9.16 28.96
C LYS A 6 4.71 9.18 28.16
N PHE A 7 4.74 8.92 26.84
CA PHE A 7 3.57 8.91 25.98
C PHE A 7 2.88 7.55 26.08
N GLN A 8 1.72 7.47 26.67
CA GLN A 8 1.02 6.22 26.96
C GLN A 8 0.08 5.76 25.85
N GLY A 9 -0.25 6.62 24.91
CA GLY A 9 -1.11 6.27 23.80
C GLY A 9 -2.01 7.41 23.34
N GLY A 10 -2.95 7.09 22.49
CA GLY A 10 -3.98 7.95 21.94
C GLY A 10 -5.15 7.09 21.47
N PHE A 11 -6.22 7.74 21.06
CA PHE A 11 -7.40 7.08 20.51
C PHE A 11 -7.67 7.66 19.14
N ASP A 12 -7.90 6.76 18.15
CA ASP A 12 -8.36 7.17 16.83
C ASP A 12 -9.87 7.37 16.85
N TRP A 13 -10.34 8.49 16.35
CA TRP A 13 -11.74 8.77 16.15
C TRP A 13 -12.02 8.96 14.66
N ASP A 14 -12.61 7.98 14.00
CA ASP A 14 -13.11 6.67 14.46
C ASP A 14 -12.24 5.55 13.91
N PHE A 15 -12.32 4.37 14.52
CA PHE A 15 -11.77 3.18 13.90
C PHE A 15 -12.58 2.80 12.67
N GLN A 16 -13.92 2.89 12.76
CA GLN A 16 -14.85 2.60 11.68
C GLN A 16 -15.86 3.72 11.53
N ASP A 17 -16.16 4.08 10.28
CA ASP A 17 -17.19 5.05 9.95
C ASP A 17 -18.55 4.70 10.59
N GLN A 18 -19.21 5.69 11.15
CA GLN A 18 -20.51 5.56 11.81
C GLN A 18 -21.68 5.57 10.82
N ALA A 19 -21.41 5.53 9.53
CA ALA A 19 -22.41 5.63 8.49
C ALA A 19 -23.05 4.29 8.15
N LEU A 20 -24.29 4.35 7.65
CA LEU A 20 -25.05 3.23 7.11
C LEU A 20 -25.46 3.53 5.68
N HIS A 21 -25.77 2.49 4.88
CA HIS A 21 -26.36 2.68 3.56
C HIS A 21 -27.70 3.40 3.64
N ARG A 22 -27.85 4.47 2.90
CA ARG A 22 -29.11 5.23 2.81
C ARG A 22 -30.18 4.50 2.03
N LYS A 23 -29.77 3.70 1.04
CA LYS A 23 -30.64 2.81 0.27
C LYS A 23 -30.18 1.39 0.48
N PRO A 24 -31.07 0.46 0.88
CA PRO A 24 -30.68 -0.93 1.05
C PRO A 24 -30.18 -1.50 -0.27
N LEU A 25 -28.95 -1.97 -0.29
CA LEU A 25 -28.43 -2.79 -1.37
C LEU A 25 -29.12 -4.15 -1.33
N LYS A 26 -29.61 -4.62 -2.49
CA LYS A 26 -30.24 -5.94 -2.63
C LYS A 26 -29.23 -6.96 -3.16
N PRO A 27 -29.16 -8.13 -2.53
CA PRO A 27 -29.25 -8.49 -1.12
C PRO A 27 -28.08 -7.90 -0.35
N MET A 28 -28.03 -7.88 0.97
CA MET A 28 -26.92 -7.30 1.77
C MET A 28 -25.57 -7.65 1.13
N THR A 29 -25.05 -6.74 0.36
CA THR A 29 -23.81 -6.95 -0.38
C THR A 29 -22.73 -6.30 0.44
N ILE A 30 -21.87 -7.11 1.04
CA ILE A 30 -20.52 -6.66 1.37
C ILE A 30 -19.99 -6.15 0.04
N ILE A 31 -19.51 -4.89 0.00
CA ILE A 31 -18.86 -4.36 -1.20
C ILE A 31 -17.69 -5.30 -1.52
N PRO A 32 -17.74 -6.02 -2.65
CA PRO A 32 -16.66 -6.94 -2.98
C PRO A 32 -15.38 -6.15 -3.23
N ASP A 33 -14.25 -6.70 -2.85
CA ASP A 33 -12.95 -6.20 -3.30
C ASP A 33 -12.98 -6.02 -4.81
N GLY A 34 -12.56 -4.85 -5.29
CA GLY A 34 -12.51 -4.54 -6.71
C GLY A 34 -13.66 -3.71 -7.28
N MET A 35 -14.50 -3.11 -6.45
CA MET A 35 -15.43 -2.08 -6.96
C MET A 35 -14.67 -0.91 -7.60
N THR A 36 -15.16 -0.49 -8.75
CA THR A 36 -14.62 0.70 -9.41
C THR A 36 -15.02 1.97 -8.64
N TYR A 37 -14.21 3.02 -8.78
CA TYR A 37 -14.52 4.33 -8.20
C TYR A 37 -15.90 4.88 -8.63
N GLU A 38 -16.34 4.61 -9.86
CA GLU A 38 -17.68 5.00 -10.33
C GLU A 38 -18.80 4.23 -9.64
N GLN A 39 -18.58 2.97 -9.30
CA GLN A 39 -19.51 2.16 -8.53
C GLN A 39 -19.60 2.66 -7.10
N LEU A 40 -18.45 2.95 -6.47
CA LEU A 40 -18.40 3.52 -5.12
C LEU A 40 -19.11 4.86 -5.01
N ARG A 41 -19.00 5.75 -6.01
CA ARG A 41 -19.68 7.04 -6.04
C ARG A 41 -21.21 6.96 -6.05
N LYS A 42 -21.78 5.82 -6.40
CA LYS A 42 -23.26 5.62 -6.43
C LYS A 42 -23.81 5.17 -5.08
N ILE A 43 -22.92 4.87 -4.12
CA ILE A 43 -23.31 4.47 -2.78
C ILE A 43 -23.55 5.74 -1.96
N GLU A 44 -24.74 5.85 -1.40
CA GLU A 44 -25.07 6.94 -0.47
C GLU A 44 -25.05 6.40 0.96
N TYR A 45 -24.30 7.07 1.80
CA TYR A 45 -24.27 6.82 3.24
C TYR A 45 -25.03 7.90 3.97
N GLY A 46 -25.60 7.54 5.10
CA GLY A 46 -26.32 8.45 5.97
C GLY A 46 -26.04 8.15 7.44
N TYR A 47 -26.30 9.15 8.28
CA TYR A 47 -26.09 9.09 9.71
C TYR A 47 -27.15 9.93 10.45
N GLY A 48 -27.63 9.43 11.61
CA GLY A 48 -28.52 10.20 12.48
C GLY A 48 -29.75 10.74 11.75
N GLY A 49 -29.95 12.05 11.77
CA GLY A 49 -31.07 12.75 11.16
C GLY A 49 -31.20 12.61 9.64
N ASP A 50 -30.25 11.98 8.94
CA ASP A 50 -30.44 11.65 7.54
C ASP A 50 -31.54 10.61 7.29
N TYR A 51 -32.00 9.93 8.33
CA TYR A 51 -33.01 8.86 8.26
C TYR A 51 -34.40 9.27 8.74
N ASN A 52 -34.59 10.49 9.25
CA ASN A 52 -35.85 11.03 9.72
C ASN A 52 -35.92 12.53 9.58
N ASP A 53 -37.11 13.13 9.82
CA ASP A 53 -37.35 14.56 9.62
C ASP A 53 -37.31 15.37 10.93
N TYR A 54 -36.95 14.79 12.05
CA TYR A 54 -37.01 15.43 13.39
C TYR A 54 -35.68 15.51 14.13
N ASP A 55 -34.70 14.68 13.80
CA ASP A 55 -33.36 14.75 14.35
C ASP A 55 -32.42 15.58 13.49
N PRO A 56 -31.49 16.34 14.08
CA PRO A 56 -30.50 17.05 13.28
C PRO A 56 -29.56 16.06 12.57
N SER A 57 -29.17 16.42 11.34
CA SER A 57 -28.09 15.73 10.61
C SER A 57 -26.79 16.47 10.81
N ASP A 58 -25.70 15.75 11.05
CA ASP A 58 -24.35 16.31 11.09
C ASP A 58 -23.70 16.40 9.70
N ASN A 59 -24.51 16.27 8.63
CA ASN A 59 -24.08 16.28 7.24
C ASN A 59 -23.02 15.22 6.95
N ASN A 60 -21.80 15.65 6.62
CA ASN A 60 -20.70 14.75 6.24
C ASN A 60 -19.82 14.30 7.42
N PHE A 61 -20.19 14.61 8.66
CA PHE A 61 -19.44 14.23 9.86
C PHE A 61 -19.70 12.77 10.29
N ASN A 62 -19.69 11.85 9.35
CA ASN A 62 -19.99 10.44 9.59
C ASN A 62 -19.03 9.47 8.89
N CYS A 63 -18.14 9.98 8.02
CA CYS A 63 -17.19 9.17 7.27
C CYS A 63 -15.75 9.62 7.59
N ASN A 64 -15.37 9.55 8.85
CA ASN A 64 -14.07 9.96 9.39
C ASN A 64 -13.24 8.79 9.97
N GLY A 65 -13.69 7.57 9.73
CA GLY A 65 -13.04 6.36 10.22
C GLY A 65 -11.84 5.89 9.42
N ILE A 66 -11.03 5.05 10.06
CA ILE A 66 -9.92 4.32 9.42
C ILE A 66 -10.46 3.29 8.42
N ILE A 67 -11.62 2.71 8.73
CA ILE A 67 -12.33 1.72 7.92
C ILE A 67 -13.67 2.32 7.51
N GLY A 68 -14.02 2.18 6.23
CA GLY A 68 -15.29 2.63 5.69
C GLY A 68 -16.50 1.86 6.24
N PRO A 69 -17.73 2.38 6.01
CA PRO A 69 -18.95 1.78 6.56
C PRO A 69 -19.16 0.32 6.12
N ASP A 70 -18.73 -0.01 4.92
CA ASP A 70 -18.80 -1.35 4.34
C ASP A 70 -17.60 -2.26 4.67
N ARG A 71 -16.82 -1.88 5.69
CA ARG A 71 -15.63 -2.62 6.12
C ARG A 71 -14.46 -2.58 5.13
N GLN A 72 -14.52 -1.70 4.14
CA GLN A 72 -13.40 -1.46 3.24
C GLN A 72 -12.32 -0.64 3.97
N TRP A 73 -11.08 -1.00 3.75
CA TRP A 73 -9.96 -0.24 4.27
C TRP A 73 -9.80 1.07 3.50
N ASN A 74 -9.82 2.17 4.21
CA ASN A 74 -9.40 3.45 3.64
C ASN A 74 -7.87 3.45 3.43
N PRO A 75 -7.33 4.25 2.51
CA PRO A 75 -5.88 4.26 2.24
C PRO A 75 -5.00 4.41 3.49
N HIS A 76 -5.41 5.23 4.46
CA HIS A 76 -4.68 5.44 5.70
C HIS A 76 -4.73 4.23 6.67
N ALA A 77 -5.66 3.28 6.48
CA ALA A 77 -5.70 2.06 7.28
C ALA A 77 -4.42 1.21 7.12
N TYR A 78 -3.84 1.19 5.92
CA TYR A 78 -2.59 0.48 5.66
C TYR A 78 -1.42 1.10 6.43
N GLU A 79 -1.36 2.45 6.50
CA GLU A 79 -0.34 3.14 7.29
C GLU A 79 -0.54 2.90 8.79
N VAL A 80 -1.79 2.93 9.27
CA VAL A 80 -2.09 2.60 10.67
C VAL A 80 -1.67 1.18 10.99
N ALA A 81 -1.98 0.20 10.15
CA ALA A 81 -1.56 -1.19 10.32
C ALA A 81 -0.02 -1.32 10.38
N TYR A 82 0.69 -0.60 9.52
CA TYR A 82 2.16 -0.55 9.54
C TYR A 82 2.69 0.04 10.85
N GLN A 83 2.13 1.16 11.31
CA GLN A 83 2.59 1.82 12.54
C GLN A 83 2.28 1.02 13.82
N TYR A 84 1.25 0.19 13.80
CA TYR A 84 0.84 -0.64 14.93
C TYR A 84 1.39 -2.07 14.91
N GLN A 85 2.19 -2.43 13.92
CA GLN A 85 2.85 -3.74 13.93
C GLN A 85 3.79 -3.88 15.14
N ASN A 86 3.88 -5.09 15.67
CA ASN A 86 4.69 -5.40 16.86
C ASN A 86 6.00 -6.14 16.53
N VAL A 87 6.30 -6.36 15.26
CA VAL A 87 7.55 -6.93 14.80
C VAL A 87 8.19 -5.94 13.85
N TRP A 88 9.42 -5.57 14.13
CA TRP A 88 10.16 -4.58 13.36
C TRP A 88 11.44 -5.18 12.82
N ALA A 89 11.79 -4.82 11.62
CA ALA A 89 13.08 -5.14 11.05
C ALA A 89 13.82 -3.86 10.65
N THR A 90 15.12 -3.86 10.83
CA THR A 90 16.02 -2.82 10.34
C THR A 90 17.23 -3.46 9.68
N LEU A 91 17.77 -2.83 8.64
CA LEU A 91 19.04 -3.30 8.07
C LEU A 91 20.14 -3.15 9.11
N ALA A 92 20.89 -4.22 9.35
CA ALA A 92 22.05 -4.18 10.25
C ALA A 92 23.21 -3.39 9.66
N LYS A 93 23.30 -3.36 8.33
CA LYS A 93 24.20 -2.52 7.53
C LYS A 93 23.58 -2.31 6.14
N ASP A 94 24.00 -1.26 5.46
CA ASP A 94 23.62 -1.07 4.06
C ASP A 94 24.12 -2.23 3.19
N TYR A 95 23.35 -2.58 2.18
CA TYR A 95 23.74 -3.57 1.19
C TYR A 95 24.91 -3.05 0.36
N ALA A 96 25.95 -3.85 0.20
CA ALA A 96 27.05 -3.59 -0.72
C ALA A 96 26.97 -4.52 -1.94
N ALA A 97 27.28 -3.98 -3.11
CA ALA A 97 27.27 -4.76 -4.35
C ALA A 97 28.19 -5.99 -4.24
N GLY A 98 27.64 -7.18 -4.48
CA GLY A 98 28.35 -8.45 -4.35
C GLY A 98 28.12 -9.18 -3.03
N ASP A 99 27.46 -8.56 -2.05
CA ASP A 99 27.02 -9.28 -0.84
C ASP A 99 26.05 -10.41 -1.24
N ARG A 100 26.26 -11.59 -0.67
CA ARG A 100 25.41 -12.79 -0.87
C ARG A 100 24.37 -12.98 0.22
N LYS A 101 24.32 -12.08 1.17
CA LYS A 101 23.35 -12.04 2.25
C LYS A 101 23.07 -10.60 2.66
N VAL A 102 21.89 -10.38 3.18
CA VAL A 102 21.51 -9.16 3.90
C VAL A 102 21.25 -9.54 5.35
N SER A 103 21.84 -8.81 6.29
CA SER A 103 21.58 -9.01 7.71
C SER A 103 20.55 -8.00 8.18
N VAL A 104 19.51 -8.48 8.86
CA VAL A 104 18.46 -7.65 9.45
C VAL A 104 18.41 -7.87 10.96
N ASP A 105 18.21 -6.80 11.70
CA ASP A 105 17.93 -6.85 13.12
C ASP A 105 16.41 -6.88 13.31
N VAL A 106 15.88 -8.01 13.78
CA VAL A 106 14.46 -8.23 14.03
C VAL A 106 14.18 -7.94 15.50
N HIS A 107 13.36 -6.94 15.77
CA HIS A 107 12.92 -6.56 17.10
C HIS A 107 11.50 -7.05 17.36
N ASN A 108 11.31 -7.79 18.45
CA ASN A 108 10.02 -8.22 18.96
C ASN A 108 9.49 -7.19 19.96
N GLU A 109 8.52 -6.39 19.57
CA GLU A 109 7.91 -5.37 20.44
C GLU A 109 6.77 -5.91 21.33
N PHE A 110 6.39 -7.18 21.18
CA PHE A 110 5.44 -7.82 22.11
C PHE A 110 6.03 -7.90 23.52
N PHE A 111 5.16 -7.76 24.54
CA PHE A 111 5.57 -7.84 25.93
C PHE A 111 5.58 -9.27 26.51
N PHE A 112 4.72 -10.15 25.99
CA PHE A 112 4.43 -11.44 26.63
C PHE A 112 4.52 -12.62 25.68
N ARG A 113 4.83 -12.43 24.41
CA ARG A 113 4.97 -13.52 23.43
C ARG A 113 6.28 -13.40 22.65
N ASP A 114 6.88 -14.54 22.41
CA ASP A 114 8.00 -14.67 21.49
C ASP A 114 7.52 -14.75 20.02
N LEU A 115 8.45 -14.88 19.10
CA LEU A 115 8.16 -15.04 17.68
C LEU A 115 8.19 -16.49 17.19
N SER A 116 8.06 -17.50 18.09
CA SER A 116 8.12 -18.91 17.70
C SER A 116 7.03 -19.34 16.72
N ASN A 117 5.85 -18.70 16.75
CA ASN A 117 4.77 -18.90 15.77
C ASN A 117 4.84 -17.96 14.55
N VAL A 118 5.95 -17.25 14.38
CA VAL A 118 6.14 -16.33 13.27
C VAL A 118 7.27 -16.82 12.38
N GLY A 119 7.06 -16.83 11.07
CA GLY A 119 8.10 -17.06 10.07
C GLY A 119 8.43 -15.74 9.35
N LEU A 120 9.64 -15.61 8.84
CA LEU A 120 10.07 -14.50 8.01
C LEU A 120 10.16 -14.96 6.55
N LYS A 121 9.21 -14.48 5.75
CA LYS A 121 9.22 -14.64 4.29
C LYS A 121 9.90 -13.43 3.69
N TYR A 122 10.80 -13.63 2.73
CA TYR A 122 11.45 -12.51 2.07
C TYR A 122 11.58 -12.74 0.57
N ALA A 123 11.66 -11.65 -0.18
CA ALA A 123 11.81 -11.67 -1.62
C ALA A 123 12.69 -10.50 -2.10
N ILE A 124 13.51 -10.78 -3.10
CA ILE A 124 14.19 -9.76 -3.90
C ILE A 124 13.32 -9.47 -5.12
N ILE A 125 12.94 -8.22 -5.29
CA ILE A 125 12.07 -7.76 -6.37
C ILE A 125 12.85 -6.76 -7.22
N SER A 126 12.96 -7.04 -8.51
CA SER A 126 13.58 -6.14 -9.49
C SER A 126 12.58 -5.80 -10.58
N GLU A 127 12.34 -4.51 -10.84
CA GLU A 127 11.37 -4.01 -11.83
C GLU A 127 9.96 -4.62 -11.69
N GLY A 128 9.55 -4.96 -10.45
CA GLY A 128 8.27 -5.59 -10.16
C GLY A 128 8.27 -7.11 -10.15
N ASP A 129 9.29 -7.77 -10.69
CA ASP A 129 9.41 -9.22 -10.72
C ASP A 129 10.19 -9.77 -9.52
N THR A 130 9.69 -10.85 -8.93
CA THR A 130 10.42 -11.57 -7.89
C THR A 130 11.55 -12.40 -8.52
N ILE A 131 12.79 -11.99 -8.28
CA ILE A 131 13.98 -12.67 -8.82
C ILE A 131 14.59 -13.69 -7.86
N PHE A 132 14.33 -13.54 -6.56
CA PHE A 132 14.76 -14.47 -5.52
C PHE A 132 13.77 -14.44 -4.34
N SER A 133 13.62 -15.56 -3.64
CA SER A 133 12.82 -15.61 -2.40
C SER A 133 13.34 -16.65 -1.43
N GLY A 134 13.05 -16.45 -0.16
CA GLY A 134 13.42 -17.39 0.90
C GLY A 134 12.46 -17.29 2.08
N PHE A 135 12.66 -18.24 3.01
CA PHE A 135 11.85 -18.34 4.22
C PHE A 135 12.74 -18.76 5.40
N ILE A 136 12.62 -18.04 6.51
CA ILE A 136 13.24 -18.37 7.79
C ILE A 136 12.12 -18.82 8.72
N ASP A 137 12.13 -20.08 9.10
CA ASP A 137 11.10 -20.67 9.94
C ASP A 137 11.32 -20.40 11.43
N ASP A 138 12.57 -20.39 11.88
CA ASP A 138 12.92 -20.14 13.28
C ASP A 138 13.30 -18.68 13.51
N LEU A 139 12.37 -17.96 14.14
CA LEU A 139 12.53 -16.57 14.58
C LEU A 139 12.55 -16.48 16.10
N SER A 140 13.16 -17.38 16.83
CA SER A 140 13.17 -17.46 18.29
C SER A 140 13.61 -16.14 18.97
N VAL A 141 12.87 -15.06 18.76
CA VAL A 141 13.11 -13.74 19.35
C VAL A 141 12.18 -13.55 20.55
N ALA A 142 12.77 -13.50 21.74
CA ALA A 142 12.03 -13.32 22.98
C ALA A 142 11.33 -11.93 23.04
N PRO A 143 10.31 -11.77 23.90
CA PRO A 143 9.64 -10.49 24.10
C PRO A 143 10.63 -9.36 24.40
N GLN A 144 10.42 -8.19 23.78
CA GLN A 144 11.23 -6.98 23.95
C GLN A 144 12.73 -7.16 23.60
N GLN A 145 13.08 -8.21 22.84
CA GLN A 145 14.46 -8.48 22.42
C GLN A 145 14.63 -8.25 20.92
N THR A 146 15.87 -8.13 20.52
CA THR A 146 16.30 -8.03 19.12
C THR A 146 17.26 -9.16 18.80
N SER A 147 17.06 -9.81 17.66
CA SER A 147 17.97 -10.82 17.14
C SER A 147 18.37 -10.49 15.71
N ARG A 148 19.63 -10.77 15.38
CA ARG A 148 20.13 -10.61 14.02
C ARG A 148 19.85 -11.85 13.20
N ILE A 149 19.27 -11.66 12.03
CA ILE A 149 18.93 -12.71 11.08
C ILE A 149 19.68 -12.44 9.77
N ASP A 150 20.41 -13.43 9.29
CA ASP A 150 21.06 -13.37 7.99
C ASP A 150 20.15 -13.97 6.93
N LEU A 151 19.85 -13.19 5.90
CA LEU A 151 19.01 -13.55 4.77
C LEU A 151 19.91 -13.82 3.56
N PRO A 152 20.12 -15.08 3.15
CA PRO A 152 20.77 -15.37 1.87
C PRO A 152 20.03 -14.71 0.72
N ILE A 153 20.75 -14.11 -0.21
CA ILE A 153 20.16 -13.45 -1.38
C ILE A 153 20.93 -13.80 -2.65
N ASP A 154 20.24 -13.72 -3.78
CA ASP A 154 20.86 -13.78 -5.10
C ASP A 154 20.43 -12.55 -5.91
N MET A 155 21.39 -11.71 -6.24
CA MET A 155 21.24 -10.47 -7.00
C MET A 155 21.68 -10.64 -8.47
N SER A 156 21.98 -11.86 -8.93
CA SER A 156 22.53 -12.12 -10.28
C SER A 156 21.59 -11.68 -11.41
N LYS A 157 20.29 -11.62 -11.13
CA LYS A 157 19.24 -11.17 -12.07
C LYS A 157 18.73 -9.74 -11.78
N ALA A 158 19.42 -9.00 -10.91
CA ALA A 158 19.02 -7.64 -10.54
C ALA A 158 19.51 -6.65 -11.61
N ASP A 159 18.71 -6.38 -12.60
CA ASP A 159 19.11 -5.53 -13.75
C ASP A 159 18.97 -4.03 -13.44
N SER A 160 17.99 -3.61 -12.65
CA SER A 160 17.66 -2.23 -12.39
C SER A 160 17.28 -2.00 -10.91
N GLU A 161 16.32 -1.13 -10.64
CA GLU A 161 15.84 -0.83 -9.29
C GLU A 161 15.39 -2.12 -8.59
N THR A 162 15.94 -2.37 -7.42
CA THR A 162 15.76 -3.63 -6.74
C THR A 162 15.50 -3.43 -5.25
N PHE A 163 14.49 -4.12 -4.74
CA PHE A 163 14.05 -4.05 -3.35
C PHE A 163 14.17 -5.41 -2.65
N LEU A 164 14.46 -5.37 -1.37
CA LEU A 164 14.22 -6.47 -0.45
C LEU A 164 12.89 -6.23 0.26
N ASN A 165 11.95 -7.15 0.08
CA ASN A 165 10.70 -7.20 0.83
C ASN A 165 10.76 -8.28 1.89
N ILE A 166 10.24 -7.98 3.07
CA ILE A 166 10.10 -8.93 4.18
C ILE A 166 8.66 -8.91 4.67
N ASP A 167 8.09 -10.10 4.83
CA ASP A 167 6.81 -10.33 5.48
C ASP A 167 7.00 -11.25 6.70
N PHE A 168 6.50 -10.83 7.84
CA PHE A 168 6.38 -11.68 9.02
C PHE A 168 5.00 -12.34 8.99
N VAL A 169 4.98 -13.67 8.88
CA VAL A 169 3.75 -14.44 8.66
C VAL A 169 3.51 -15.44 9.80
N LEU A 170 2.24 -15.63 10.14
CA LEU A 170 1.87 -16.68 11.13
C LEU A 170 2.09 -18.07 10.54
N LYS A 171 2.78 -18.94 11.29
CA LYS A 171 3.00 -20.35 10.92
C LYS A 171 1.78 -21.21 11.21
N SER A 172 0.98 -20.85 12.20
CA SER A 172 -0.30 -21.47 12.53
C SER A 172 -1.34 -20.41 12.87
N SER A 173 -2.63 -20.77 12.75
CA SER A 173 -3.74 -19.85 13.06
C SER A 173 -3.76 -19.52 14.55
N GLU A 174 -4.17 -18.30 14.85
CA GLU A 174 -4.42 -17.76 16.19
C GLU A 174 -5.85 -17.22 16.27
N PRO A 175 -6.38 -16.87 17.46
CA PRO A 175 -7.68 -16.23 17.57
C PRO A 175 -7.75 -14.99 16.66
N LEU A 176 -8.75 -14.93 15.78
CA LEU A 176 -9.00 -13.86 14.79
C LEU A 176 -7.93 -13.69 13.70
N MET A 177 -6.92 -14.54 13.66
CA MET A 177 -5.85 -14.50 12.65
C MET A 177 -5.61 -15.89 12.04
N GLN A 178 -5.36 -15.92 10.74
CA GLN A 178 -5.19 -17.17 10.01
C GLN A 178 -3.71 -17.50 9.77
N LYS A 179 -3.42 -18.78 9.60
CA LYS A 179 -2.12 -19.22 9.08
C LYS A 179 -1.76 -18.48 7.80
N ASN A 180 -0.50 -18.10 7.65
CA ASN A 180 0.06 -17.31 6.56
C ASN A 180 -0.40 -15.84 6.51
N GLN A 181 -1.16 -15.37 7.47
CA GLN A 181 -1.48 -13.95 7.57
C GLN A 181 -0.21 -13.16 7.86
N VAL A 182 0.01 -12.10 7.07
CA VAL A 182 1.08 -11.12 7.32
C VAL A 182 0.70 -10.26 8.52
N ILE A 183 1.55 -10.21 9.53
CA ILE A 183 1.35 -9.44 10.77
C ILE A 183 2.29 -8.25 10.88
N ALA A 184 3.35 -8.23 10.10
CA ALA A 184 4.29 -7.12 9.99
C ALA A 184 5.07 -7.25 8.68
N TYR A 185 5.59 -6.12 8.18
CA TYR A 185 6.39 -6.13 6.96
C TYR A 185 7.42 -5.00 6.96
N ALA A 186 8.41 -5.13 6.09
CA ALA A 186 9.41 -4.10 5.83
C ALA A 186 9.92 -4.19 4.38
N GLN A 187 10.39 -3.06 3.87
CA GLN A 187 10.99 -2.98 2.53
C GLN A 187 12.20 -2.05 2.55
N TRP A 188 13.24 -2.44 1.83
CA TRP A 188 14.41 -1.59 1.58
C TRP A 188 14.83 -1.67 0.13
N LYS A 189 15.24 -0.53 -0.41
CA LYS A 189 15.87 -0.48 -1.70
C LYS A 189 17.33 -0.93 -1.56
N LEU A 190 17.73 -1.94 -2.34
CA LEU A 190 19.08 -2.48 -2.36
C LEU A 190 19.91 -1.95 -3.54
N LYS A 191 19.25 -1.60 -4.65
CA LYS A 191 19.89 -1.11 -5.86
C LYS A 191 19.03 -0.02 -6.48
N ASP A 192 19.67 1.05 -6.92
CA ASP A 192 19.01 2.11 -7.67
C ASP A 192 18.75 1.69 -9.12
N GLY A 193 17.65 2.19 -9.68
CA GLY A 193 17.34 2.01 -11.08
C GLY A 193 18.27 2.82 -11.99
N ASN A 194 18.58 2.25 -13.13
CA ASN A 194 19.35 2.94 -14.18
C ASN A 194 18.42 3.79 -15.08
N ILE A 195 17.46 4.51 -14.50
CA ILE A 195 16.64 5.44 -15.26
C ILE A 195 17.51 6.64 -15.61
N SER A 196 18.27 6.51 -16.68
CA SER A 196 18.87 7.66 -17.33
C SER A 196 17.74 8.38 -18.07
N ALA A 197 17.46 9.61 -17.70
CA ALA A 197 16.56 10.48 -18.47
C ALA A 197 16.97 10.58 -19.94
N LYS A 198 18.24 10.32 -20.27
CA LYS A 198 18.75 10.15 -21.63
C LYS A 198 18.16 8.95 -22.37
N HIS A 199 17.84 7.82 -21.68
CA HIS A 199 17.25 6.65 -22.34
C HIS A 199 15.78 6.86 -22.71
N MET A 200 15.04 7.55 -21.85
CA MET A 200 13.65 7.93 -22.16
C MET A 200 13.55 8.94 -23.32
N ILE A 201 14.58 9.77 -23.51
CA ILE A 201 14.62 10.81 -24.57
C ILE A 201 15.26 10.27 -25.87
N SER A 202 16.23 9.35 -25.81
CA SER A 202 16.93 8.86 -26.99
C SER A 202 16.07 7.90 -27.84
N ASP A 203 15.22 7.07 -27.23
CA ASP A 203 14.27 6.23 -27.98
C ASP A 203 13.12 7.06 -28.56
N TYR A 204 12.86 8.23 -27.99
CA TYR A 204 11.83 9.15 -28.49
C TYR A 204 12.30 9.94 -29.72
N ASP A 205 13.61 10.19 -29.85
CA ASP A 205 14.14 11.14 -30.85
C ASP A 205 14.42 10.49 -32.21
N SER A 206 14.57 9.17 -32.31
CA SER A 206 14.96 8.53 -33.57
C SER A 206 13.78 8.24 -34.51
N HIS A 207 12.53 8.25 -34.02
CA HIS A 207 11.35 7.89 -34.81
C HIS A 207 10.12 8.78 -34.53
N ALA A 208 10.24 9.88 -33.81
CA ALA A 208 9.17 10.82 -33.58
C ALA A 208 8.83 11.57 -34.88
N LYS A 209 8.01 10.96 -35.73
CA LYS A 209 7.23 11.73 -36.68
C LYS A 209 6.46 12.78 -35.90
N SER A 210 6.65 14.04 -36.26
CA SER A 210 6.10 15.22 -35.63
C SER A 210 4.67 14.98 -35.12
N ILE A 211 4.45 15.20 -33.82
CA ILE A 211 3.10 15.22 -33.25
C ILE A 211 2.32 16.29 -34.02
N LYS A 212 1.39 15.88 -34.85
CA LYS A 212 0.48 16.80 -35.53
C LYS A 212 -0.52 17.30 -34.49
N THR A 213 -0.21 18.43 -33.88
CA THR A 213 -1.16 19.16 -33.03
C THR A 213 -2.30 19.70 -33.91
N LYS A 214 -3.42 19.03 -33.94
CA LYS A 214 -4.65 19.61 -34.46
C LYS A 214 -5.25 20.50 -33.37
N TYR A 215 -4.86 21.76 -33.38
CA TYR A 215 -5.46 22.78 -32.53
C TYR A 215 -6.83 23.15 -33.14
N TYR A 216 -7.90 22.55 -32.66
CA TYR A 216 -9.26 22.99 -32.99
C TYR A 216 -9.73 24.01 -31.96
N ASN A 217 -9.47 25.28 -32.25
CA ASN A 217 -10.01 26.38 -31.45
C ASN A 217 -11.39 26.84 -31.99
N LYS A 218 -12.34 25.91 -32.06
CA LYS A 218 -13.74 26.31 -32.23
C LYS A 218 -14.32 26.61 -30.87
N LYS A 219 -14.96 27.79 -30.72
CA LYS A 219 -15.57 28.29 -29.45
C LYS A 219 -16.57 27.33 -28.77
N LYS A 220 -16.83 26.16 -29.31
CA LYS A 220 -17.74 25.12 -28.78
C LYS A 220 -17.08 23.78 -28.44
N GLU A 221 -15.79 23.60 -28.68
CA GLU A 221 -15.15 22.32 -28.36
C GLU A 221 -14.60 22.32 -26.93
N THR A 222 -15.04 21.34 -26.15
CA THR A 222 -14.69 21.18 -24.74
C THR A 222 -13.38 20.40 -24.54
N THR A 223 -12.80 19.85 -25.61
CA THR A 223 -11.60 19.01 -25.55
C THR A 223 -10.45 19.55 -26.39
N VAL A 224 -9.23 19.27 -25.94
CA VAL A 224 -7.98 19.39 -26.71
C VAL A 224 -7.41 18.01 -26.89
N SER A 225 -7.16 17.61 -28.14
CA SER A 225 -6.60 16.29 -28.44
C SER A 225 -5.25 16.41 -29.13
N PHE A 226 -4.33 15.52 -28.74
CA PHE A 226 -3.04 15.32 -29.36
C PHE A 226 -3.01 13.90 -29.91
N SER A 227 -2.58 13.71 -31.12
CA SER A 227 -2.51 12.38 -31.73
C SER A 227 -1.21 12.17 -32.49
N SER A 228 -0.70 10.95 -32.41
CA SER A 228 0.36 10.41 -33.23
C SER A 228 -0.19 9.19 -34.01
N ASP A 229 0.67 8.54 -34.82
CA ASP A 229 0.25 7.35 -35.59
C ASP A 229 -0.18 6.19 -34.67
N ASN A 230 0.33 6.14 -33.43
CA ASN A 230 0.15 5.00 -32.50
C ASN A 230 -0.58 5.36 -31.19
N ALA A 231 -0.83 6.63 -30.92
CA ALA A 231 -1.47 7.05 -29.68
C ALA A 231 -2.25 8.38 -29.85
N SER A 232 -3.30 8.52 -29.10
CA SER A 232 -3.98 9.81 -28.95
C SER A 232 -4.31 10.08 -27.48
N ILE A 233 -4.21 11.35 -27.08
CA ILE A 233 -4.57 11.81 -25.75
C ILE A 233 -5.51 13.02 -25.90
N SER A 234 -6.57 13.07 -25.11
CA SER A 234 -7.54 14.15 -25.12
C SER A 234 -7.73 14.70 -23.71
N PHE A 235 -7.73 16.03 -23.60
CA PHE A 235 -7.96 16.75 -22.35
C PHE A 235 -9.30 17.47 -22.41
N ASP A 236 -10.15 17.28 -21.41
CA ASP A 236 -11.35 18.10 -21.22
C ASP A 236 -10.92 19.48 -20.69
N LYS A 237 -11.22 20.54 -21.45
CA LYS A 237 -10.84 21.94 -21.10
C LYS A 237 -11.55 22.47 -19.85
N ARG A 238 -12.68 21.88 -19.50
CA ARG A 238 -13.50 22.32 -18.37
C ARG A 238 -13.03 21.66 -17.06
N THR A 239 -12.67 20.39 -17.12
CA THR A 239 -12.28 19.59 -15.93
C THR A 239 -10.77 19.43 -15.79
N GLY A 240 -10.01 19.62 -16.86
CA GLY A 240 -8.57 19.32 -16.90
C GLY A 240 -8.23 17.82 -16.89
N LEU A 241 -9.24 16.96 -17.02
CA LEU A 241 -9.05 15.50 -17.01
C LEU A 241 -8.68 14.98 -18.40
N ILE A 242 -7.94 13.84 -18.42
CA ILE A 242 -7.54 13.07 -19.59
C ILE A 242 -8.63 12.08 -19.96
#